data_8d6a9fdf79767ac25ceaad09baaac908
#
_entry.id   8d6a9fdf79767ac25ceaad09baaac908
#
_cell.length_a   1.000
_cell.length_b   1.000
_cell.length_c   1.000
_cell.angle_alpha   90.00
_cell.angle_beta   90.00
_cell.angle_gamma   90.00
#
_symmetry.space_group_name_H-M   'P 1'
#
loop_
_entity.id
_entity.type
_entity.pdbx_description
1 polymer ?
#
loop_
_entity_poly.entity_id
_entity_poly.type
_entity_poly.pdbx_seq_one_letter_code
_entity_poly.pdbx_strand_id
1 'polypeptide(L)'
;LSASSLPDTVVTATRTAQPLTDVLADVTLIDREQVERSGAVNIADLLQRQPGLELSRNGGPGTTTSLFMRGGENRWTAVYIDGVRVDSQATGGAPWESIALGQIDRIEIVRGPAAAVYGSDAIAGVVQIFTRKGEGAFAPYVGVGVGTEGKRKLEAGFSGKNGAVDYALGAAHDRSSGFDSRPGTNPDRDGYRNTSLSGRVGVQINDVHRLEASGTYNRMKAQYDGFTAGQNDLSENRLSTLGGAWAAQWTKNYSTRLSVSESRQRYE
;
A
#
# COMPACT_ATOMS: atom_id res chain seq x y z
N LEU A 1 11.30 -33.21 -5.24
CA LEU A 1 11.26 -32.74 -3.85
C LEU A 1 10.34 -31.54 -3.86
N SER A 2 9.05 -31.74 -3.50
CA SER A 2 8.11 -30.63 -3.28
C SER A 2 8.61 -29.85 -2.08
N ALA A 3 9.00 -28.58 -2.30
CA ALA A 3 9.16 -27.66 -1.21
C ALA A 3 7.79 -27.54 -0.53
N SER A 4 7.70 -27.95 0.72
CA SER A 4 6.55 -27.67 1.58
C SER A 4 6.54 -26.17 1.78
N SER A 5 5.70 -25.46 1.02
CA SER A 5 5.44 -24.06 1.30
C SER A 5 4.78 -23.97 2.67
N LEU A 6 5.37 -23.17 3.57
CA LEU A 6 4.69 -22.82 4.81
C LEU A 6 3.32 -22.22 4.45
N PRO A 7 2.27 -22.53 5.22
CA PRO A 7 0.95 -21.96 4.95
C PRO A 7 1.02 -20.42 5.01
N ASP A 8 0.38 -19.76 4.06
CA ASP A 8 0.28 -18.31 4.03
C ASP A 8 -0.25 -17.80 5.38
N THR A 9 0.47 -16.84 5.95
CA THR A 9 0.14 -16.28 7.26
C THR A 9 -0.38 -14.85 7.10
N VAL A 10 -1.52 -14.57 7.68
CA VAL A 10 -2.16 -13.26 7.67
C VAL A 10 -2.27 -12.69 9.09
N VAL A 11 -2.25 -11.37 9.21
CA VAL A 11 -2.35 -10.64 10.48
C VAL A 11 -3.59 -9.75 10.58
N THR A 12 -4.22 -9.45 9.43
CA THR A 12 -5.29 -8.44 9.37
C THR A 12 -6.55 -8.88 10.09
N ALA A 13 -6.93 -10.15 10.01
CA ALA A 13 -8.21 -10.60 10.55
C ALA A 13 -8.31 -10.45 12.08
N THR A 14 -7.20 -10.68 12.79
CA THR A 14 -7.17 -10.72 14.27
C THR A 14 -6.09 -9.84 14.91
N ARG A 15 -5.31 -9.10 14.12
CA ARG A 15 -4.08 -8.38 14.53
C ARG A 15 -2.98 -9.28 15.11
N THR A 16 -3.12 -10.59 14.99
CA THR A 16 -2.11 -11.59 15.35
C THR A 16 -1.83 -12.47 14.14
N ALA A 17 -0.56 -12.85 13.96
CA ALA A 17 -0.16 -13.71 12.86
C ALA A 17 -0.76 -15.09 13.03
N GLN A 18 -1.51 -15.57 12.04
CA GLN A 18 -2.10 -16.92 12.01
C GLN A 18 -2.15 -17.45 10.58
N PRO A 19 -2.16 -18.77 10.38
CA PRO A 19 -2.33 -19.36 9.06
C PRO A 19 -3.64 -18.89 8.41
N LEU A 20 -3.62 -18.61 7.11
CA LEU A 20 -4.82 -18.21 6.36
C LEU A 20 -5.94 -19.23 6.47
N THR A 21 -5.58 -20.52 6.55
CA THR A 21 -6.53 -21.63 6.72
C THR A 21 -7.33 -21.60 8.02
N ASP A 22 -6.81 -20.91 9.02
CA ASP A 22 -7.43 -20.83 10.36
C ASP A 22 -8.30 -19.59 10.52
N VAL A 23 -8.34 -18.73 9.48
CA VAL A 23 -9.12 -17.48 9.48
C VAL A 23 -10.53 -17.74 8.98
N LEU A 24 -11.53 -17.47 9.83
CA LEU A 24 -12.95 -17.58 9.47
C LEU A 24 -13.48 -16.40 8.64
N ALA A 25 -12.72 -15.31 8.55
CA ALA A 25 -13.10 -14.12 7.77
C ALA A 25 -12.79 -14.34 6.28
N ASP A 26 -13.50 -13.60 5.41
CA ASP A 26 -13.20 -13.53 3.97
C ASP A 26 -11.93 -12.71 3.74
N VAL A 27 -10.78 -13.39 3.68
CA VAL A 27 -9.46 -12.79 3.53
C VAL A 27 -8.87 -13.16 2.18
N THR A 28 -8.34 -12.15 1.48
CA THR A 28 -7.47 -12.34 0.32
C THR A 28 -6.07 -11.88 0.65
N LEU A 29 -5.10 -12.71 0.36
CA LEU A 29 -3.68 -12.37 0.39
C LEU A 29 -3.19 -12.18 -1.05
N ILE A 30 -2.54 -11.04 -1.31
CA ILE A 30 -1.82 -10.77 -2.55
C ILE A 30 -0.36 -10.65 -2.19
N ASP A 31 0.45 -11.60 -2.62
CA ASP A 31 1.87 -11.64 -2.36
C ASP A 31 2.69 -10.78 -3.33
N ARG A 32 3.98 -10.67 -3.07
CA ARG A 32 4.91 -9.88 -3.89
C ARG A 32 4.97 -10.35 -5.35
N GLU A 33 4.96 -11.64 -5.57
CA GLU A 33 5.00 -12.22 -6.92
C GLU A 33 3.75 -11.86 -7.72
N GLN A 34 2.58 -11.91 -7.09
CA GLN A 34 1.31 -11.49 -7.69
C GLN A 34 1.30 -9.98 -7.97
N VAL A 35 1.85 -9.14 -7.09
CA VAL A 35 2.00 -7.71 -7.32
C VAL A 35 2.86 -7.45 -8.56
N GLU A 36 4.02 -8.11 -8.67
CA GLU A 36 4.96 -7.94 -9.79
C GLU A 36 4.41 -8.45 -11.12
N ARG A 37 3.74 -9.60 -11.11
CA ARG A 37 3.15 -10.20 -12.31
C ARG A 37 1.85 -9.54 -12.76
N SER A 38 1.22 -8.75 -11.91
CA SER A 38 -0.08 -8.14 -12.22
C SER A 38 -0.06 -7.21 -13.42
N GLY A 39 1.09 -6.58 -13.72
CA GLY A 39 1.17 -5.49 -14.70
C GLY A 39 0.32 -4.27 -14.34
N ALA A 40 -0.20 -4.20 -13.12
CA ALA A 40 -1.01 -3.07 -12.66
C ALA A 40 -0.20 -1.77 -12.67
N VAL A 41 -0.86 -0.66 -12.96
CA VAL A 41 -0.23 0.66 -12.99
C VAL A 41 -0.07 1.20 -11.57
N ASN A 42 -1.06 0.97 -10.73
CA ASN A 42 -1.11 1.39 -9.32
C ASN A 42 -1.85 0.35 -8.48
N ILE A 43 -1.89 0.58 -7.18
CA ILE A 43 -2.54 -0.36 -6.25
C ILE A 43 -4.04 -0.52 -6.52
N ALA A 44 -4.74 0.55 -6.89
CA ALA A 44 -6.18 0.48 -7.15
C ALA A 44 -6.49 -0.41 -8.36
N ASP A 45 -5.67 -0.35 -9.42
CA ASP A 45 -5.78 -1.24 -10.58
C ASP A 45 -5.55 -2.73 -10.23
N LEU A 46 -4.71 -2.98 -9.23
CA LEU A 46 -4.50 -4.34 -8.72
C LEU A 46 -5.69 -4.81 -7.89
N LEU A 47 -6.20 -3.95 -7.02
CA LEU A 47 -7.27 -4.27 -6.09
C LEU A 47 -8.62 -4.46 -6.80
N GLN A 48 -8.94 -3.68 -7.84
CA GLN A 48 -10.19 -3.85 -8.60
C GLN A 48 -10.32 -5.21 -9.30
N ARG A 49 -9.21 -5.93 -9.47
CA ARG A 49 -9.23 -7.30 -10.03
C ARG A 49 -9.64 -8.35 -8.99
N GLN A 50 -9.76 -7.94 -7.73
CA GLN A 50 -10.19 -8.82 -6.65
C GLN A 50 -11.72 -8.83 -6.54
N PRO A 51 -12.34 -9.97 -6.26
CA PRO A 51 -13.78 -10.05 -6.11
C PRO A 51 -14.33 -9.06 -5.08
N GLY A 52 -15.43 -8.37 -5.42
CA GLY A 52 -16.13 -7.43 -4.53
C GLY A 52 -15.41 -6.10 -4.29
N LEU A 53 -14.44 -5.75 -5.14
CA LEU A 53 -13.81 -4.43 -5.15
C LEU A 53 -14.08 -3.73 -6.48
N GLU A 54 -14.60 -2.52 -6.42
CA GLU A 54 -14.92 -1.68 -7.56
C GLU A 54 -14.13 -0.39 -7.50
N LEU A 55 -13.72 0.13 -8.65
CA LEU A 55 -12.91 1.33 -8.78
C LEU A 55 -13.68 2.43 -9.51
N SER A 56 -13.58 3.65 -9.01
CA SER A 56 -13.93 4.87 -9.74
C SER A 56 -12.75 5.82 -9.75
N ARG A 57 -12.48 6.44 -10.89
CA ARG A 57 -11.35 7.36 -11.08
C ARG A 57 -11.79 8.58 -11.90
N ASN A 58 -11.27 9.74 -11.54
CA ASN A 58 -11.63 11.02 -12.17
C ASN A 58 -10.72 11.41 -13.35
N GLY A 59 -10.18 10.43 -14.08
CA GLY A 59 -9.27 10.68 -15.20
C GLY A 59 -8.18 9.62 -15.32
N GLY A 60 -6.98 10.02 -15.74
CA GLY A 60 -5.84 9.14 -15.92
C GLY A 60 -5.26 8.57 -14.61
N PRO A 61 -4.28 7.65 -14.71
CA PRO A 61 -3.56 7.16 -13.53
C PRO A 61 -2.91 8.31 -12.77
N GLY A 62 -3.12 8.36 -11.45
CA GLY A 62 -2.61 9.43 -10.59
C GLY A 62 -3.64 10.49 -10.21
N THR A 63 -4.81 10.49 -10.82
CA THR A 63 -5.94 11.32 -10.40
C THR A 63 -6.70 10.68 -9.24
N THR A 64 -7.55 11.47 -8.59
CA THR A 64 -8.37 11.01 -7.44
C THR A 64 -9.07 9.71 -7.76
N THR A 65 -8.81 8.72 -6.91
CA THR A 65 -9.29 7.36 -7.07
C THR A 65 -10.07 6.92 -5.84
N SER A 66 -11.25 6.36 -6.05
CA SER A 66 -12.09 5.75 -5.01
C SER A 66 -12.20 4.26 -5.23
N LEU A 67 -12.13 3.49 -4.15
CA LEU A 67 -12.31 2.05 -4.15
C LEU A 67 -13.49 1.68 -3.26
N PHE A 68 -14.45 0.93 -3.79
CA PHE A 68 -15.67 0.54 -3.12
C PHE A 68 -15.61 -0.97 -2.85
N MET A 69 -15.76 -1.35 -1.60
CA MET A 69 -15.77 -2.75 -1.19
C MET A 69 -17.20 -3.22 -0.96
N ARG A 70 -17.67 -4.22 -1.75
CA ARG A 70 -19.03 -4.78 -1.67
C ARG A 70 -20.13 -3.72 -1.73
N GLY A 71 -19.95 -2.70 -2.57
CA GLY A 71 -20.89 -1.58 -2.69
C GLY A 71 -20.88 -0.58 -1.52
N GLY A 72 -19.99 -0.78 -0.54
CA GLY A 72 -19.79 0.17 0.56
C GLY A 72 -19.08 1.43 0.10
N GLU A 73 -19.33 2.56 0.75
CA GLU A 73 -18.65 3.82 0.44
C GLU A 73 -17.12 3.72 0.64
N ASN A 74 -16.34 4.45 -0.16
CA ASN A 74 -14.87 4.48 -0.11
C ASN A 74 -14.33 4.70 1.32
N ARG A 75 -14.98 5.58 2.11
CA ARG A 75 -14.61 5.88 3.51
C ARG A 75 -14.87 4.74 4.51
N TRP A 76 -15.64 3.73 4.15
CA TRP A 76 -15.95 2.58 5.01
C TRP A 76 -14.94 1.44 4.90
N THR A 77 -13.92 1.62 4.08
CA THR A 77 -12.78 0.71 3.98
C THR A 77 -11.58 1.31 4.70
N ALA A 78 -11.20 0.74 5.83
CA ALA A 78 -10.03 1.17 6.57
C ALA A 78 -8.75 0.68 5.87
N VAL A 79 -7.78 1.57 5.66
CA VAL A 79 -6.52 1.26 4.97
C VAL A 79 -5.33 1.56 5.86
N TYR A 80 -4.38 0.62 5.88
CA TYR A 80 -3.17 0.74 6.69
C TYR A 80 -1.94 0.44 5.85
N ILE A 81 -0.85 1.17 6.07
CA ILE A 81 0.49 0.87 5.55
C ILE A 81 1.39 0.60 6.76
N ASP A 82 1.92 -0.61 6.87
CA ASP A 82 2.72 -1.08 8.03
C ASP A 82 2.07 -0.79 9.39
N GLY A 83 0.74 -0.87 9.45
CA GLY A 83 -0.05 -0.59 10.65
C GLY A 83 -0.36 0.90 10.88
N VAL A 84 0.13 1.81 10.06
CA VAL A 84 -0.21 3.23 10.06
C VAL A 84 -1.46 3.45 9.23
N ARG A 85 -2.51 4.00 9.83
CA ARG A 85 -3.73 4.31 9.12
C ARG A 85 -3.51 5.44 8.11
N VAL A 86 -4.04 5.27 6.91
CA VAL A 86 -3.99 6.27 5.84
C VAL A 86 -5.40 6.64 5.40
N ASP A 87 -5.75 7.89 5.62
CA ASP A 87 -7.04 8.49 5.25
C ASP A 87 -6.82 9.82 4.57
N SER A 88 -7.72 10.17 3.67
CA SER A 88 -7.85 11.50 3.09
C SER A 88 -9.13 12.15 3.56
N GLN A 89 -9.01 13.20 4.33
CA GLN A 89 -10.17 13.99 4.75
C GLN A 89 -10.78 14.79 3.58
N ALA A 90 -9.99 15.06 2.54
CA ALA A 90 -10.44 15.82 1.38
C ALA A 90 -11.31 14.98 0.43
N THR A 91 -11.01 13.70 0.28
CA THR A 91 -11.68 12.81 -0.69
C THR A 91 -12.53 11.72 -0.03
N GLY A 92 -12.41 11.54 1.29
CA GLY A 92 -13.01 10.44 2.03
C GLY A 92 -12.39 9.09 1.66
N GLY A 93 -11.85 8.36 2.63
CA GLY A 93 -11.15 7.08 2.41
C GLY A 93 -9.67 7.26 2.09
N ALA A 94 -9.01 6.23 1.59
CA ALA A 94 -7.56 6.25 1.35
C ALA A 94 -7.20 6.95 0.03
N PRO A 95 -6.03 7.62 -0.03
CA PRO A 95 -5.49 8.23 -1.24
C PRO A 95 -4.83 7.15 -2.12
N TRP A 96 -5.63 6.33 -2.76
CA TRP A 96 -5.19 5.15 -3.52
C TRP A 96 -4.18 5.47 -4.62
N GLU A 97 -4.31 6.63 -5.25
CA GLU A 97 -3.37 7.14 -6.25
C GLU A 97 -1.97 7.40 -5.69
N SER A 98 -1.86 7.64 -4.39
CA SER A 98 -0.61 7.95 -3.71
C SER A 98 0.10 6.73 -3.10
N ILE A 99 -0.41 5.52 -3.33
CA ILE A 99 0.18 4.29 -2.78
C ILE A 99 0.97 3.58 -3.88
N ALA A 100 2.29 3.59 -3.79
CA ALA A 100 3.18 3.06 -4.81
C ALA A 100 3.35 1.54 -4.73
N LEU A 101 3.11 0.84 -5.84
CA LEU A 101 3.26 -0.63 -5.92
C LEU A 101 4.70 -1.12 -5.65
N GLY A 102 5.70 -0.35 -6.05
CA GLY A 102 7.11 -0.76 -5.92
C GLY A 102 7.59 -1.01 -4.49
N GLN A 103 6.89 -0.44 -3.51
CA GLN A 103 7.20 -0.57 -2.09
C GLN A 103 6.49 -1.75 -1.41
N ILE A 104 5.45 -2.30 -2.08
CA ILE A 104 4.56 -3.29 -1.49
C ILE A 104 5.20 -4.67 -1.57
N ASP A 105 5.22 -5.35 -0.43
CA ASP A 105 5.60 -6.74 -0.30
C ASP A 105 4.38 -7.66 -0.37
N ARG A 106 3.34 -7.32 0.39
CA ARG A 106 2.06 -8.03 0.33
C ARG A 106 0.90 -7.13 0.72
N ILE A 107 -0.30 -7.54 0.30
CA ILE A 107 -1.56 -6.88 0.65
C ILE A 107 -2.49 -7.93 1.25
N GLU A 108 -3.09 -7.60 2.38
CA GLU A 108 -4.13 -8.40 3.01
C GLU A 108 -5.46 -7.64 2.95
N ILE A 109 -6.50 -8.29 2.43
CA ILE A 109 -7.83 -7.70 2.26
C ILE A 109 -8.81 -8.53 3.09
N VAL A 110 -9.40 -7.92 4.11
CA VAL A 110 -10.50 -8.51 4.88
C VAL A 110 -11.79 -7.85 4.45
N ARG A 111 -12.73 -8.63 3.93
CA ARG A 111 -14.04 -8.16 3.49
C ARG A 111 -15.09 -8.42 4.56
N GLY A 112 -15.93 -7.43 4.75
CA GLY A 112 -16.99 -7.48 5.75
C GLY A 112 -16.63 -6.72 7.03
N PRO A 113 -17.52 -6.69 8.01
CA PRO A 113 -17.37 -5.81 9.17
C PRO A 113 -16.19 -6.22 10.04
N ALA A 114 -15.17 -5.38 10.09
CA ALA A 114 -14.00 -5.51 10.94
C ALA A 114 -13.96 -4.43 12.04
N ALA A 115 -15.10 -3.77 12.28
CA ALA A 115 -15.21 -2.65 13.22
C ALA A 115 -14.80 -3.02 14.66
N ALA A 116 -15.02 -4.25 15.07
CA ALA A 116 -14.63 -4.73 16.40
C ALA A 116 -13.10 -4.69 16.62
N VAL A 117 -12.32 -4.82 15.54
CA VAL A 117 -10.86 -4.88 15.58
C VAL A 117 -10.23 -3.55 15.16
N TYR A 118 -10.83 -2.87 14.18
CA TYR A 118 -10.23 -1.72 13.49
C TYR A 118 -11.00 -0.40 13.65
N GLY A 119 -12.13 -0.42 14.36
CA GLY A 119 -12.96 0.76 14.61
C GLY A 119 -14.09 0.96 13.60
N SER A 120 -14.88 2.01 13.82
CA SER A 120 -16.15 2.28 13.10
C SER A 120 -16.01 2.45 11.58
N ASP A 121 -14.83 2.83 11.11
CA ASP A 121 -14.61 3.09 9.67
C ASP A 121 -14.28 1.81 8.89
N ALA A 122 -14.19 0.65 9.55
CA ALA A 122 -13.97 -0.65 8.92
C ALA A 122 -15.28 -1.44 8.72
N ILE A 123 -16.34 -0.76 8.26
CA ILE A 123 -17.67 -1.36 8.06
C ILE A 123 -17.67 -2.26 6.82
N ALA A 124 -17.09 -1.80 5.72
CA ALA A 124 -16.98 -2.57 4.48
C ALA A 124 -15.82 -3.57 4.54
N GLY A 125 -14.75 -3.22 5.23
CA GLY A 125 -13.58 -4.06 5.42
C GLY A 125 -12.30 -3.31 5.69
N VAL A 126 -11.19 -4.03 5.59
CA VAL A 126 -9.84 -3.52 5.86
C VAL A 126 -8.90 -3.94 4.74
N VAL A 127 -8.05 -3.02 4.31
CA VAL A 127 -6.91 -3.30 3.44
C VAL A 127 -5.63 -2.98 4.21
N GLN A 128 -4.80 -3.99 4.45
CA GLN A 128 -3.47 -3.79 4.99
C GLN A 128 -2.41 -4.00 3.94
N ILE A 129 -1.53 -3.02 3.84
CA ILE A 129 -0.41 -2.99 2.92
C ILE A 129 0.85 -3.11 3.75
N PHE A 130 1.67 -4.09 3.42
CA PHE A 130 2.95 -4.31 4.07
C PHE A 130 4.07 -3.97 3.10
N THR A 131 5.00 -3.13 3.55
CA THR A 131 6.23 -2.86 2.82
C THR A 131 7.26 -3.94 3.06
N ARG A 132 8.31 -3.96 2.24
CA ARG A 132 9.37 -4.97 2.36
C ARG A 132 9.96 -4.97 3.76
N LYS A 133 10.22 -6.18 4.26
CA LYS A 133 10.86 -6.45 5.54
C LYS A 133 12.20 -7.14 5.29
N GLY A 134 13.17 -6.90 6.17
CA GLY A 134 14.44 -7.60 6.12
C GLY A 134 14.31 -9.04 6.61
N GLU A 135 14.61 -9.99 5.72
CA GLU A 135 14.62 -11.42 6.02
C GLU A 135 15.90 -12.04 5.44
N GLY A 136 16.59 -12.86 6.22
CA GLY A 136 17.80 -13.52 5.75
C GLY A 136 19.00 -12.58 5.49
N ALA A 137 19.91 -12.98 4.59
CA ALA A 137 21.10 -12.22 4.23
C ALA A 137 20.78 -10.93 3.48
N PHE A 138 21.77 -10.03 3.39
CA PHE A 138 21.65 -8.80 2.60
C PHE A 138 21.23 -9.11 1.14
N ALA A 139 20.11 -8.57 0.73
CA ALA A 139 19.50 -8.78 -0.58
C ALA A 139 19.19 -7.44 -1.26
N PRO A 140 20.10 -6.93 -2.13
CA PRO A 140 19.80 -5.77 -2.96
C PRO A 140 18.91 -6.17 -4.13
N TYR A 141 18.12 -5.22 -4.64
CA TYR A 141 17.32 -5.38 -5.84
C TYR A 141 17.32 -4.11 -6.68
N VAL A 142 17.18 -4.30 -7.98
CA VAL A 142 16.93 -3.23 -8.96
C VAL A 142 15.86 -3.74 -9.91
N GLY A 143 14.88 -2.91 -10.22
CA GLY A 143 13.83 -3.20 -11.17
C GLY A 143 13.67 -2.08 -12.18
N VAL A 144 13.48 -2.44 -13.45
CA VAL A 144 13.16 -1.51 -14.52
C VAL A 144 11.89 -1.98 -15.23
N GLY A 145 11.05 -1.05 -15.66
CA GLY A 145 9.82 -1.36 -16.35
C GLY A 145 9.54 -0.36 -17.46
N VAL A 146 8.98 -0.86 -18.55
CA VAL A 146 8.45 -0.06 -19.65
C VAL A 146 7.05 -0.54 -19.99
N GLY A 147 6.22 0.34 -20.51
CA GLY A 147 4.84 0.00 -20.84
C GLY A 147 4.26 0.94 -21.90
N THR A 148 3.01 0.72 -22.19
CA THR A 148 2.21 1.61 -23.05
C THR A 148 2.16 3.02 -22.49
N GLU A 149 1.70 3.99 -23.28
CA GLU A 149 1.58 5.40 -22.88
C GLU A 149 2.92 6.02 -22.39
N GLY A 150 4.06 5.53 -22.91
CA GLY A 150 5.38 6.00 -22.51
C GLY A 150 5.75 5.69 -21.05
N LYS A 151 5.10 4.71 -20.45
CA LYS A 151 5.38 4.32 -19.06
C LYS A 151 6.82 3.84 -18.90
N ARG A 152 7.48 4.37 -17.86
CA ARG A 152 8.84 3.99 -17.44
C ARG A 152 8.88 3.92 -15.94
N LYS A 153 9.42 2.84 -15.41
CA LYS A 153 9.60 2.59 -13.98
C LYS A 153 11.05 2.24 -13.70
N LEU A 154 11.58 2.80 -12.62
CA LEU A 154 12.85 2.43 -12.02
C LEU A 154 12.62 2.22 -10.53
N GLU A 155 13.07 1.11 -9.99
CA GLU A 155 13.06 0.85 -8.56
C GLU A 155 14.38 0.24 -8.11
N ALA A 156 14.80 0.57 -6.91
CA ALA A 156 15.98 -0.01 -6.29
C ALA A 156 15.82 -0.03 -4.77
N GLY A 157 16.52 -0.95 -4.14
CA GLY A 157 16.53 -1.04 -2.70
C GLY A 157 17.33 -2.22 -2.19
N PHE A 158 17.27 -2.43 -0.91
CA PHE A 158 17.90 -3.58 -0.26
C PHE A 158 17.15 -3.93 1.02
N SER A 159 17.28 -5.18 1.41
CA SER A 159 16.76 -5.68 2.68
C SER A 159 17.71 -6.71 3.26
N GLY A 160 17.60 -6.98 4.55
CA GLY A 160 18.41 -7.99 5.19
C GLY A 160 18.20 -8.04 6.69
N LYS A 161 18.79 -9.07 7.29
CA LYS A 161 18.85 -9.26 8.73
C LYS A 161 20.29 -9.58 9.15
N ASN A 162 20.76 -8.87 10.15
CA ASN A 162 22.07 -9.14 10.75
C ASN A 162 21.91 -9.22 12.26
N GLY A 163 22.05 -10.44 12.82
CA GLY A 163 21.83 -10.69 14.23
C GLY A 163 20.44 -10.26 14.67
N ALA A 164 20.38 -9.32 15.60
CA ALA A 164 19.13 -8.81 16.18
C ALA A 164 18.43 -7.75 15.33
N VAL A 165 19.07 -7.25 14.27
CA VAL A 165 18.56 -6.13 13.45
C VAL A 165 18.10 -6.61 12.11
N ASP A 166 16.86 -6.34 11.75
CA ASP A 166 16.34 -6.45 10.40
C ASP A 166 16.05 -5.06 9.81
N TYR A 167 16.27 -4.92 8.51
CA TYR A 167 16.13 -3.64 7.82
C TYR A 167 15.71 -3.83 6.37
N ALA A 168 15.01 -2.84 5.85
CA ALA A 168 14.70 -2.70 4.43
C ALA A 168 14.65 -1.23 4.04
N LEU A 169 15.15 -0.93 2.86
CA LEU A 169 15.07 0.40 2.25
C LEU A 169 14.72 0.24 0.78
N GLY A 170 13.83 1.06 0.28
CA GLY A 170 13.42 1.05 -1.12
C GLY A 170 13.10 2.43 -1.65
N ALA A 171 13.40 2.65 -2.93
CA ALA A 171 13.03 3.83 -3.68
C ALA A 171 12.48 3.41 -5.04
N ALA A 172 11.47 4.12 -5.54
CA ALA A 172 10.97 3.92 -6.89
C ALA A 172 10.58 5.26 -7.52
N HIS A 173 10.76 5.32 -8.82
CA HIS A 173 10.30 6.43 -9.65
C HIS A 173 9.60 5.84 -10.87
N ASP A 174 8.36 6.25 -11.11
CA ASP A 174 7.61 5.89 -12.28
C ASP A 174 6.96 7.13 -12.93
N ARG A 175 6.83 7.08 -14.24
CA ARG A 175 6.20 8.12 -15.04
C ARG A 175 5.50 7.52 -16.25
N SER A 176 4.51 8.25 -16.73
CA SER A 176 3.83 7.97 -18.00
C SER A 176 3.52 9.28 -18.70
N SER A 177 3.49 9.25 -20.01
CA SER A 177 2.97 10.37 -20.83
C SER A 177 1.44 10.41 -20.82
N GLY A 178 0.79 9.34 -20.33
CA GLY A 178 -0.66 9.23 -20.26
C GLY A 178 -1.37 9.19 -21.60
N PHE A 179 -2.67 9.41 -21.55
CA PHE A 179 -3.58 9.48 -22.67
C PHE A 179 -4.53 10.65 -22.44
N ASP A 180 -5.20 11.09 -23.50
CA ASP A 180 -6.27 12.12 -23.41
C ASP A 180 -7.43 11.51 -22.61
N SER A 181 -7.61 11.96 -21.36
CA SER A 181 -8.61 11.43 -20.43
C SER A 181 -10.01 11.99 -20.68
N ARG A 182 -10.12 13.10 -21.45
CA ARG A 182 -11.38 13.74 -21.76
C ARG A 182 -11.43 14.25 -23.20
N PRO A 183 -11.59 13.36 -24.18
CA PRO A 183 -11.59 13.71 -25.58
C PRO A 183 -12.59 14.82 -25.92
N GLY A 184 -12.10 15.83 -26.66
CA GLY A 184 -12.92 16.95 -27.11
C GLY A 184 -12.94 18.18 -26.20
N THR A 185 -12.34 18.11 -25.02
CA THR A 185 -12.21 19.26 -24.11
C THR A 185 -10.83 19.90 -24.24
N ASN A 186 -9.80 19.10 -24.19
CA ASN A 186 -8.41 19.49 -24.36
C ASN A 186 -7.66 18.32 -25.00
N PRO A 187 -7.25 18.38 -26.28
CA PRO A 187 -6.63 17.27 -26.98
C PRO A 187 -5.15 17.12 -26.60
N ASP A 188 -4.85 16.83 -25.36
CA ASP A 188 -3.49 16.60 -24.87
C ASP A 188 -3.39 15.27 -24.11
N ARG A 189 -2.27 15.03 -23.49
CA ARG A 189 -2.02 13.77 -22.76
C ARG A 189 -1.87 14.04 -21.27
N ASP A 190 -2.71 13.42 -20.50
CA ASP A 190 -2.68 13.46 -19.04
C ASP A 190 -1.65 12.48 -18.47
N GLY A 191 -0.43 12.97 -18.37
CA GLY A 191 0.68 12.19 -17.83
C GLY A 191 0.78 12.25 -16.32
N TYR A 192 1.61 11.37 -15.75
CA TYR A 192 1.93 11.42 -14.33
C TYR A 192 3.41 11.16 -14.05
N ARG A 193 3.84 11.57 -12.85
CA ARG A 193 5.14 11.24 -12.25
C ARG A 193 4.93 10.88 -10.79
N ASN A 194 5.49 9.76 -10.38
CA ASN A 194 5.41 9.26 -9.02
C ASN A 194 6.81 8.97 -8.49
N THR A 195 7.12 9.46 -7.30
CA THR A 195 8.36 9.15 -6.59
C THR A 195 8.00 8.64 -5.21
N SER A 196 8.56 7.51 -4.85
CA SER A 196 8.28 6.84 -3.60
C SER A 196 9.55 6.38 -2.88
N LEU A 197 9.52 6.46 -1.56
CA LEU A 197 10.56 5.97 -0.65
C LEU A 197 9.89 5.14 0.44
N SER A 198 10.53 4.07 0.85
CA SER A 198 10.12 3.28 2.02
C SER A 198 11.32 2.85 2.84
N GLY A 199 11.15 2.82 4.14
CA GLY A 199 12.17 2.35 5.05
C GLY A 199 11.55 1.63 6.24
N ARG A 200 12.20 0.56 6.67
CA ARG A 200 11.81 -0.21 7.84
C ARG A 200 13.04 -0.71 8.58
N VAL A 201 12.98 -0.68 9.90
CA VAL A 201 13.99 -1.26 10.78
C VAL A 201 13.31 -1.94 11.95
N GLY A 202 13.78 -3.12 12.31
CA GLY A 202 13.36 -3.85 13.49
C GLY A 202 14.58 -4.24 14.32
N VAL A 203 14.46 -4.18 15.63
CA VAL A 203 15.53 -4.56 16.56
C VAL A 203 14.96 -5.49 17.62
N GLN A 204 15.46 -6.73 17.65
CA GLN A 204 15.19 -7.67 18.73
C GLN A 204 16.15 -7.38 19.88
N ILE A 205 15.66 -6.73 20.94
CA ILE A 205 16.49 -6.32 22.08
C ILE A 205 16.90 -7.56 22.89
N ASN A 206 15.95 -8.45 23.13
CA ASN A 206 16.12 -9.74 23.79
C ASN A 206 14.96 -10.67 23.40
N ASP A 207 14.85 -11.83 24.01
CA ASP A 207 13.80 -12.84 23.68
C ASP A 207 12.36 -12.33 23.90
N VAL A 208 12.19 -11.29 24.71
CA VAL A 208 10.88 -10.71 25.06
C VAL A 208 10.59 -9.46 24.25
N HIS A 209 11.54 -8.55 24.09
CA HIS A 209 11.32 -7.19 23.62
C HIS A 209 11.82 -6.97 22.20
N ARG A 210 10.95 -6.39 21.37
CA ARG A 210 11.25 -5.95 20.01
C ARG A 210 10.82 -4.52 19.76
N LEU A 211 11.64 -3.73 19.11
CA LEU A 211 11.32 -2.40 18.59
C LEU A 211 11.22 -2.46 17.06
N GLU A 212 10.29 -1.71 16.52
CA GLU A 212 10.11 -1.54 15.08
C GLU A 212 9.86 -0.07 14.76
N ALA A 213 10.43 0.38 13.64
CA ALA A 213 10.10 1.66 13.03
C ALA A 213 9.92 1.47 11.53
N SER A 214 8.94 2.16 10.95
CA SER A 214 8.68 2.16 9.52
C SER A 214 8.27 3.54 9.05
N GLY A 215 8.57 3.85 7.80
CA GLY A 215 8.13 5.09 7.19
C GLY A 215 8.04 4.96 5.68
N THR A 216 7.07 5.67 5.10
CA THR A 216 6.92 5.78 3.66
C THR A 216 6.75 7.23 3.27
N TYR A 217 7.21 7.56 2.09
CA TYR A 217 6.98 8.85 1.44
C TYR A 217 6.59 8.60 -0.01
N ASN A 218 5.53 9.25 -0.45
CA ASN A 218 5.12 9.24 -1.84
C ASN A 218 4.80 10.66 -2.31
N ARG A 219 5.20 10.99 -3.52
CA ARG A 219 4.85 12.21 -4.22
C ARG A 219 4.37 11.88 -5.61
N MET A 220 3.08 12.06 -5.82
CA MET A 220 2.40 11.88 -7.10
C MET A 220 2.07 13.25 -7.70
N LYS A 221 2.46 13.45 -8.96
CA LYS A 221 2.01 14.57 -9.79
C LYS A 221 1.28 14.01 -10.98
N ALA A 222 0.07 14.47 -11.24
CA ALA A 222 -0.75 14.02 -12.36
C ALA A 222 -1.40 15.19 -13.07
N GLN A 223 -1.38 15.14 -14.40
CA GLN A 223 -2.14 16.02 -15.26
C GLN A 223 -3.57 15.49 -15.38
N TYR A 224 -4.53 16.37 -15.52
CA TYR A 224 -5.93 16.01 -15.75
C TYR A 224 -6.68 17.16 -16.43
N ASP A 225 -7.76 16.83 -17.10
CA ASP A 225 -8.66 17.78 -17.70
C ASP A 225 -9.74 18.24 -16.73
N GLY A 226 -9.66 19.48 -16.31
CA GLY A 226 -10.66 20.13 -15.47
C GLY A 226 -11.93 20.50 -16.25
N PHE A 227 -12.70 21.41 -15.68
CA PHE A 227 -13.96 21.87 -16.29
C PHE A 227 -13.77 22.99 -17.32
N THR A 228 -12.60 23.62 -17.36
CA THR A 228 -12.30 24.72 -18.27
C THR A 228 -11.57 24.20 -19.51
N ALA A 229 -12.20 24.33 -20.67
CA ALA A 229 -11.61 23.90 -21.93
C ALA A 229 -10.29 24.63 -22.22
N GLY A 230 -9.28 23.90 -22.68
CA GLY A 230 -7.96 24.43 -23.03
C GLY A 230 -7.05 24.71 -21.83
N GLN A 231 -7.41 24.31 -20.62
CA GLN A 231 -6.59 24.45 -19.43
C GLN A 231 -6.03 23.09 -19.01
N ASN A 232 -4.70 23.00 -18.90
CA ASN A 232 -4.00 21.87 -18.33
C ASN A 232 -3.96 22.01 -16.81
N ASP A 233 -4.71 21.17 -16.11
CA ASP A 233 -4.72 21.13 -14.67
C ASP A 233 -3.68 20.12 -14.14
N LEU A 234 -3.08 20.42 -13.00
CA LEU A 234 -2.08 19.60 -12.35
C LEU A 234 -2.48 19.36 -10.91
N SER A 235 -2.54 18.11 -10.52
CA SER A 235 -2.66 17.72 -9.11
C SER A 235 -1.31 17.27 -8.55
N GLU A 236 -1.01 17.67 -7.34
CA GLU A 236 0.11 17.14 -6.58
C GLU A 236 -0.39 16.53 -5.28
N ASN A 237 -0.11 15.26 -5.11
CA ASN A 237 -0.47 14.49 -3.92
C ASN A 237 0.79 14.02 -3.22
N ARG A 238 0.92 14.33 -1.93
CA ARG A 238 2.02 13.85 -1.08
C ARG A 238 1.43 13.06 0.07
N LEU A 239 1.89 11.84 0.24
CA LEU A 239 1.54 10.98 1.37
C LEU A 239 2.82 10.60 2.10
N SER A 240 2.86 10.80 3.40
CA SER A 240 3.92 10.30 4.26
C SER A 240 3.34 9.58 5.45
N THR A 241 3.94 8.46 5.81
CA THR A 241 3.61 7.70 7.02
C THR A 241 4.86 7.51 7.85
N LEU A 242 4.71 7.56 9.16
CA LEU A 242 5.75 7.21 10.13
C LEU A 242 5.12 6.41 11.24
N GLY A 243 5.67 5.25 11.53
CA GLY A 243 5.20 4.36 12.59
C GLY A 243 6.35 3.86 13.44
N GLY A 244 6.10 3.75 14.73
CA GLY A 244 6.97 3.10 15.69
C GLY A 244 6.18 2.13 16.55
N ALA A 245 6.76 1.00 16.90
CA ALA A 245 6.11 0.02 17.75
C ALA A 245 7.12 -0.63 18.69
N TRP A 246 6.67 -0.86 19.91
CA TRP A 246 7.30 -1.76 20.86
C TRP A 246 6.40 -2.96 21.06
N ALA A 247 6.96 -4.15 20.94
CA ALA A 247 6.27 -5.41 21.18
C ALA A 247 7.02 -6.19 22.25
N ALA A 248 6.27 -6.80 23.17
CA ALA A 248 6.80 -7.66 24.21
C ALA A 248 6.01 -8.97 24.25
N GLN A 249 6.72 -10.10 24.11
CA GLN A 249 6.17 -11.45 24.26
C GLN A 249 6.54 -11.96 25.66
N TRP A 250 5.66 -11.78 26.62
CA TRP A 250 5.91 -12.13 28.03
C TRP A 250 5.86 -13.62 28.26
N THR A 251 4.90 -14.30 27.63
CA THR A 251 4.72 -15.75 27.67
C THR A 251 4.24 -16.23 26.30
N LYS A 252 4.08 -17.53 26.12
CA LYS A 252 3.53 -18.10 24.86
C LYS A 252 2.13 -17.55 24.52
N ASN A 253 1.34 -17.19 25.55
CA ASN A 253 -0.06 -16.79 25.39
C ASN A 253 -0.33 -15.32 25.74
N TYR A 254 0.68 -14.58 26.18
CA TYR A 254 0.52 -13.17 26.57
C TYR A 254 1.57 -12.29 25.94
N SER A 255 1.09 -11.30 25.21
CA SER A 255 1.92 -10.28 24.56
C SER A 255 1.34 -8.89 24.72
N THR A 256 2.18 -7.88 24.65
CA THR A 256 1.81 -6.46 24.64
C THR A 256 2.41 -5.81 23.42
N ARG A 257 1.64 -4.96 22.73
CA ARG A 257 2.13 -4.10 21.66
C ARG A 257 1.68 -2.67 21.90
N LEU A 258 2.62 -1.75 21.92
CA LEU A 258 2.39 -0.31 21.93
C LEU A 258 2.87 0.24 20.59
N SER A 259 2.08 1.07 19.95
CA SER A 259 2.44 1.71 18.71
C SER A 259 2.05 3.17 18.69
N VAL A 260 2.88 3.98 18.06
CA VAL A 260 2.61 5.38 17.73
C VAL A 260 2.80 5.55 16.23
N SER A 261 1.90 6.28 15.60
CA SER A 261 1.96 6.49 14.17
C SER A 261 1.43 7.85 13.77
N GLU A 262 1.97 8.37 12.69
CA GLU A 262 1.53 9.60 12.05
C GLU A 262 1.38 9.36 10.55
N SER A 263 0.29 9.86 9.98
CA SER A 263 0.07 9.93 8.54
C SER A 263 -0.20 11.38 8.17
N ARG A 264 0.48 11.88 7.16
CA ARG A 264 0.26 13.22 6.60
C ARG A 264 -0.02 13.10 5.13
N GLN A 265 -1.14 13.69 4.72
CA GLN A 265 -1.46 13.87 3.31
C GLN A 265 -1.53 15.37 3.00
N ARG A 266 -0.98 15.74 1.85
CA ARG A 266 -1.12 17.08 1.27
C ARG A 266 -1.57 16.93 -0.18
N TYR A 267 -2.65 17.59 -0.50
CA TYR A 267 -3.25 17.67 -1.83
C TYR A 267 -3.20 19.12 -2.31
N GLU A 268 -2.62 19.34 -3.49
CA GLU A 268 -2.52 20.65 -4.14
C GLU A 268 -3.01 20.56 -5.58
#